data_df4e1d50f96a86a5a4102105f924706d
#
_entry.id   df4e1d50f96a86a5a4102105f924706d
#
_cell.length_a   1.000
_cell.length_b   1.000
_cell.length_c   1.000
_cell.angle_alpha   90.00
_cell.angle_beta   90.00
_cell.angle_gamma   90.00
#
_symmetry.space_group_name_H-M   'P 1'
#
loop_
_entity.id
_entity.type
_entity.pdbx_description
1 polymer ?
#
loop_
_entity_poly.entity_id
_entity_poly.type
_entity_poly.pdbx_seq_one_letter_code
_entity_poly.pdbx_strand_id
1 'polypeptide(L)'
;MNTLRIYIVGVGGQGNVLASKMIGEAALSMGVPVLMSETHGMAQRGGVVESTVVLGGAQSPTISDNCADILLAFEPMEAVRALSKANADTIVITNTAPVVPFIPGGSAAYPPVDELLACLRAKVGRVIAFDARKESLEAGNPLGLNMVMLGALYGAADMPLTKESQMEAIRKNGKPAFVESNLN
;
A
#
# COMPACT_ATOMS: atom_id res chain seq x y z
N MET A 1 7.54 12.70 -18.61
CA MET A 1 7.05 11.51 -17.90
C MET A 1 5.69 11.86 -17.30
N ASN A 2 4.69 11.01 -17.48
CA ASN A 2 3.39 11.22 -16.86
C ASN A 2 3.51 11.05 -15.34
N THR A 3 2.74 11.83 -14.58
CA THR A 3 2.68 11.72 -13.12
C THR A 3 1.91 10.47 -12.72
N LEU A 4 2.46 9.64 -11.83
CA LEU A 4 1.79 8.49 -11.23
C LEU A 4 1.56 8.75 -9.75
N ARG A 5 0.31 8.63 -9.28
CA ARG A 5 -0.13 8.94 -7.92
C ARG A 5 -0.54 7.66 -7.21
N ILE A 6 0.22 7.26 -6.21
CA ILE A 6 0.00 6.06 -5.40
C ILE A 6 -0.46 6.49 -4.01
N TYR A 7 -1.69 6.13 -3.65
CA TYR A 7 -2.23 6.31 -2.31
C TYR A 7 -2.10 5.00 -1.54
N ILE A 8 -1.34 5.02 -0.45
CA ILE A 8 -1.05 3.84 0.36
C ILE A 8 -1.77 4.00 1.70
N VAL A 9 -2.58 3.01 2.06
CA VAL A 9 -3.38 3.06 3.29
C VAL A 9 -3.34 1.74 4.03
N GLY A 10 -3.43 1.82 5.36
CA GLY A 10 -3.51 0.66 6.23
C GLY A 10 -3.52 1.08 7.69
N VAL A 11 -3.23 0.15 8.58
CA VAL A 11 -3.15 0.42 10.02
C VAL A 11 -1.71 0.39 10.51
N GLY A 12 -1.44 1.08 11.60
CA GLY A 12 -0.12 1.13 12.22
C GLY A 12 0.42 -0.25 12.56
N GLY A 13 1.65 -0.54 12.13
CA GLY A 13 2.32 -1.82 12.30
C GLY A 13 2.35 -2.70 11.05
N GLN A 14 1.62 -2.38 9.98
CA GLN A 14 1.60 -3.16 8.74
C GLN A 14 2.77 -2.85 7.78
N GLY A 15 3.56 -1.81 8.06
CA GLY A 15 4.72 -1.44 7.24
C GLY A 15 4.44 -0.55 6.04
N ASN A 16 3.33 0.18 6.03
CA ASN A 16 2.94 1.13 4.98
C ASN A 16 4.05 2.16 4.71
N VAL A 17 4.56 2.78 5.79
CA VAL A 17 5.66 3.77 5.74
C VAL A 17 6.93 3.18 5.15
N LEU A 18 7.25 1.92 5.48
CA LEU A 18 8.41 1.25 4.90
C LEU A 18 8.20 0.97 3.42
N ALA A 19 6.98 0.59 3.01
CA ALA A 19 6.66 0.37 1.60
C ALA A 19 6.78 1.67 0.80
N SER A 20 6.21 2.79 1.28
CA SER A 20 6.32 4.09 0.62
C SER A 20 7.78 4.53 0.50
N LYS A 21 8.57 4.37 1.58
CA LYS A 21 10.01 4.69 1.58
C LYS A 21 10.77 3.88 0.53
N MET A 22 10.49 2.58 0.38
CA MET A 22 11.17 1.73 -0.60
C MET A 22 10.85 2.14 -2.04
N ILE A 23 9.62 2.56 -2.34
CA ILE A 23 9.27 3.12 -3.65
C ILE A 23 10.06 4.43 -3.88
N GLY A 24 10.14 5.29 -2.87
CA GLY A 24 10.89 6.54 -2.95
C GLY A 24 12.38 6.34 -3.21
N GLU A 25 13.01 5.39 -2.50
CA GLU A 25 14.42 5.04 -2.69
C GLU A 25 14.69 4.45 -4.09
N ALA A 26 13.79 3.60 -4.59
CA ALA A 26 13.89 3.09 -5.95
C ALA A 26 13.78 4.21 -6.99
N ALA A 27 12.87 5.18 -6.79
CA ALA A 27 12.72 6.34 -7.65
C ALA A 27 13.99 7.20 -7.67
N LEU A 28 14.54 7.51 -6.48
CA LEU A 28 15.77 8.29 -6.35
C LEU A 28 16.96 7.61 -7.02
N SER A 29 17.09 6.28 -6.90
CA SER A 29 18.18 5.53 -7.54
C SER A 29 18.13 5.58 -9.07
N MET A 30 16.94 5.75 -9.64
CA MET A 30 16.71 5.87 -11.09
C MET A 30 16.66 7.33 -11.58
N GLY A 31 16.82 8.32 -10.71
CA GLY A 31 16.66 9.73 -11.05
C GLY A 31 15.23 10.13 -11.40
N VAL A 32 14.23 9.33 -10.99
CA VAL A 32 12.81 9.65 -11.17
C VAL A 32 12.38 10.63 -10.08
N PRO A 33 11.83 11.81 -10.45
CA PRO A 33 11.31 12.74 -9.46
C PRO A 33 10.23 12.10 -8.58
N VAL A 34 10.33 12.24 -7.27
CA VAL A 34 9.39 11.67 -6.33
C VAL A 34 9.07 12.66 -5.21
N LEU A 35 7.79 12.78 -4.89
CA LEU A 35 7.29 13.49 -3.71
C LEU A 35 6.51 12.51 -2.85
N MET A 36 6.69 12.62 -1.54
CA MET A 36 6.05 11.75 -0.58
C MET A 36 5.50 12.56 0.59
N SER A 37 4.41 12.07 1.17
CA SER A 37 3.85 12.57 2.42
C SER A 37 3.29 11.42 3.24
N GLU A 38 3.27 11.59 4.55
CA GLU A 38 2.71 10.63 5.49
C GLU A 38 1.78 11.33 6.45
N THR A 39 0.65 10.70 6.72
CA THR A 39 -0.31 11.17 7.71
C THR A 39 -0.66 10.02 8.63
N HIS A 40 -0.56 10.27 9.91
CA HIS A 40 -0.87 9.30 10.95
C HIS A 40 -2.08 9.76 11.75
N GLY A 41 -3.00 8.84 12.04
CA GLY A 41 -4.03 9.06 13.02
C GLY A 41 -3.44 9.20 14.43
N MET A 42 -4.21 9.73 15.38
CA MET A 42 -3.76 9.97 16.75
C MET A 42 -3.44 8.69 17.53
N ALA A 43 -3.90 7.52 17.11
CA ALA A 43 -3.60 6.24 17.73
C ALA A 43 -2.24 5.71 17.26
N GLN A 44 -1.29 5.57 18.17
CA GLN A 44 0.07 5.06 17.86
C GLN A 44 0.09 3.58 17.39
N ARG A 45 -0.93 2.78 17.73
CA ARG A 45 -1.10 1.39 17.28
C ARG A 45 -2.53 1.16 16.82
N GLY A 46 -2.70 0.52 15.67
CA GLY A 46 -4.02 0.23 15.12
C GLY A 46 -4.76 1.46 14.55
N GLY A 47 -4.16 2.65 14.58
CA GLY A 47 -4.66 3.84 13.91
C GLY A 47 -4.38 3.80 12.41
N VAL A 48 -5.20 4.53 11.64
CA VAL A 48 -4.98 4.68 10.21
C VAL A 48 -3.62 5.32 9.93
N VAL A 49 -2.93 4.77 8.95
CA VAL A 49 -1.68 5.34 8.38
C VAL A 49 -1.89 5.49 6.90
N GLU A 50 -1.72 6.71 6.42
CA GLU A 50 -1.83 7.06 5.02
C GLU A 50 -0.49 7.58 4.53
N SER A 51 -0.01 7.07 3.41
CA SER A 51 1.18 7.56 2.73
C SER A 51 0.83 7.85 1.28
N THR A 52 1.37 8.94 0.75
CA THR A 52 1.26 9.26 -0.66
C THR A 52 2.64 9.19 -1.30
N VAL A 53 2.71 8.61 -2.48
CA VAL A 53 3.89 8.61 -3.34
C VAL A 53 3.48 9.12 -4.70
N VAL A 54 4.08 10.23 -5.12
CA VAL A 54 3.82 10.84 -6.42
C VAL A 54 5.10 10.82 -7.23
N LEU A 55 5.12 10.02 -8.28
CA LEU A 55 6.24 9.86 -9.20
C LEU A 55 6.05 10.75 -10.42
N GLY A 56 7.14 11.38 -10.89
CA GLY A 56 7.09 12.29 -12.04
C GLY A 56 7.13 13.76 -11.65
N GLY A 57 6.78 14.65 -12.57
CA GLY A 57 6.96 16.10 -12.43
C GLY A 57 5.89 16.85 -11.61
N ALA A 58 5.37 16.27 -10.52
CA ALA A 58 4.41 16.93 -9.65
C ALA A 58 5.07 17.99 -8.75
N GLN A 59 4.26 18.95 -8.29
CA GLN A 59 4.70 20.02 -7.37
C GLN A 59 4.22 19.78 -5.93
N SER A 60 3.36 18.80 -5.69
CA SER A 60 2.81 18.46 -4.37
C SER A 60 2.67 16.96 -4.20
N PRO A 61 2.96 16.42 -3.01
CA PRO A 61 2.69 15.04 -2.68
C PRO A 61 1.20 14.77 -2.39
N THR A 62 0.39 15.82 -2.27
CA THR A 62 -1.03 15.69 -1.94
C THR A 62 -1.81 15.11 -3.13
N ILE A 63 -2.58 14.06 -2.87
CA ILE A 63 -3.48 13.46 -3.85
C ILE A 63 -4.90 13.91 -3.51
N SER A 64 -5.50 14.66 -4.43
CA SER A 64 -6.89 15.13 -4.32
C SER A 64 -7.88 13.98 -4.47
N ASP A 65 -9.13 14.22 -4.10
CA ASP A 65 -10.19 13.23 -4.29
C ASP A 65 -10.35 12.88 -5.79
N ASN A 66 -10.63 11.62 -6.05
CA ASN A 66 -10.74 11.02 -7.39
C ASN A 66 -9.47 11.14 -8.27
N CYS A 67 -8.28 11.32 -7.66
CA CYS A 67 -7.03 11.54 -8.40
C CYS A 67 -5.96 10.47 -8.17
N ALA A 68 -6.21 9.45 -7.38
CA ALA A 68 -5.27 8.34 -7.24
C ALA A 68 -5.28 7.46 -8.49
N ASP A 69 -4.10 7.17 -9.05
CA ASP A 69 -3.94 6.19 -10.12
C ASP A 69 -3.93 4.78 -9.54
N ILE A 70 -3.33 4.64 -8.35
CA ILE A 70 -3.25 3.38 -7.61
C ILE A 70 -3.65 3.62 -6.15
N LEU A 71 -4.50 2.74 -5.61
CA LEU A 71 -4.81 2.63 -4.19
C LEU A 71 -4.23 1.30 -3.68
N LEU A 72 -3.15 1.37 -2.93
CA LEU A 72 -2.47 0.23 -2.32
C LEU A 72 -2.89 0.13 -0.84
N ALA A 73 -3.75 -0.83 -0.53
CA ALA A 73 -4.37 -0.95 0.79
C ALA A 73 -3.92 -2.21 1.53
N PHE A 74 -3.33 -2.02 2.67
CA PHE A 74 -2.81 -3.09 3.53
C PHE A 74 -3.90 -3.71 4.42
N GLU A 75 -5.09 -3.08 4.46
CA GLU A 75 -6.21 -3.48 5.26
C GLU A 75 -7.54 -3.18 4.52
N PRO A 76 -8.50 -4.13 4.44
CA PRO A 76 -9.65 -3.98 3.55
C PRO A 76 -10.62 -2.86 3.96
N MET A 77 -10.81 -2.59 5.25
CA MET A 77 -11.64 -1.47 5.71
C MET A 77 -11.01 -0.12 5.36
N GLU A 78 -9.68 -0.02 5.50
CA GLU A 78 -8.96 1.21 5.15
C GLU A 78 -8.99 1.45 3.63
N ALA A 79 -9.02 0.38 2.81
CA ALA A 79 -9.27 0.52 1.37
C ALA A 79 -10.61 1.21 1.08
N VAL A 80 -11.67 0.81 1.75
CA VAL A 80 -13.01 1.41 1.59
C VAL A 80 -13.03 2.85 2.10
N ARG A 81 -12.39 3.15 3.22
CA ARG A 81 -12.28 4.52 3.75
C ARG A 81 -11.55 5.47 2.80
N ALA A 82 -10.57 4.95 2.09
CA ALA A 82 -9.78 5.73 1.11
C ALA A 82 -10.44 5.84 -0.28
N LEU A 83 -11.65 5.29 -0.49
CA LEU A 83 -12.34 5.33 -1.79
C LEU A 83 -12.62 6.73 -2.32
N SER A 84 -12.64 7.76 -1.48
CA SER A 84 -12.75 9.15 -1.94
C SER A 84 -11.57 9.54 -2.85
N LYS A 85 -10.41 8.91 -2.69
CA LYS A 85 -9.21 9.18 -3.50
C LYS A 85 -9.26 8.51 -4.87
N ALA A 86 -10.07 7.45 -5.02
CA ALA A 86 -10.16 6.63 -6.21
C ALA A 86 -11.22 7.13 -7.22
N ASN A 87 -10.98 6.89 -8.49
CA ASN A 87 -11.92 7.05 -9.59
C ASN A 87 -12.11 5.72 -10.35
N ALA A 88 -12.86 5.72 -11.45
CA ALA A 88 -13.15 4.51 -12.22
C ALA A 88 -11.90 3.84 -12.82
N ASP A 89 -10.84 4.61 -13.11
CA ASP A 89 -9.60 4.11 -13.71
C ASP A 89 -8.55 3.69 -12.67
N THR A 90 -8.78 3.97 -11.39
CA THR A 90 -7.90 3.60 -10.29
C THR A 90 -7.74 2.09 -10.19
N ILE A 91 -6.51 1.62 -10.09
CA ILE A 91 -6.21 0.22 -9.73
C ILE A 91 -6.18 0.12 -8.21
N VAL A 92 -7.09 -0.67 -7.64
CA VAL A 92 -7.07 -0.99 -6.21
C VAL A 92 -6.37 -2.33 -6.00
N ILE A 93 -5.34 -2.33 -5.16
CA ILE A 93 -4.63 -3.53 -4.71
C ILE A 93 -4.83 -3.62 -3.21
N THR A 94 -5.50 -4.65 -2.72
CA THR A 94 -5.83 -4.76 -1.30
C THR A 94 -5.52 -6.12 -0.70
N ASN A 95 -4.95 -6.10 0.49
CA ASN A 95 -4.91 -7.27 1.35
C ASN A 95 -6.32 -7.57 1.87
N THR A 96 -6.69 -8.86 1.94
CA THR A 96 -8.01 -9.31 2.43
C THR A 96 -7.99 -9.75 3.89
N ALA A 97 -6.82 -9.90 4.52
CA ALA A 97 -6.73 -10.24 5.94
C ALA A 97 -7.08 -9.02 6.81
N PRO A 98 -8.20 -9.07 7.57
CA PRO A 98 -8.65 -7.91 8.37
C PRO A 98 -7.80 -7.72 9.61
N VAL A 99 -7.67 -6.47 10.04
CA VAL A 99 -7.13 -6.10 11.36
C VAL A 99 -8.24 -5.49 12.17
N VAL A 100 -8.87 -6.31 13.01
CA VAL A 100 -10.00 -5.86 13.85
C VAL A 100 -9.48 -4.85 14.88
N PRO A 101 -10.03 -3.61 14.91
CA PRO A 101 -9.64 -2.62 15.90
C PRO A 101 -9.96 -3.08 17.32
N PHE A 102 -9.02 -2.84 18.23
CA PHE A 102 -9.32 -3.03 19.65
C PHE A 102 -10.12 -1.82 20.16
N ILE A 103 -11.38 -2.06 20.56
CA ILE A 103 -12.24 -1.04 21.16
C ILE A 103 -12.47 -1.42 22.63
N PRO A 104 -11.92 -0.67 23.61
CA PRO A 104 -12.17 -0.94 25.02
C PRO A 104 -13.67 -0.85 25.32
N GLY A 105 -14.24 -1.92 25.90
CA GLY A 105 -15.64 -1.96 26.34
C GLY A 105 -16.69 -2.11 25.22
N GLY A 106 -16.30 -2.32 23.99
CA GLY A 106 -17.21 -2.52 22.86
C GLY A 106 -16.74 -3.59 21.89
N SER A 107 -17.67 -4.33 21.30
CA SER A 107 -17.43 -5.17 20.14
C SER A 107 -18.06 -4.48 18.93
N ALA A 108 -17.30 -3.64 18.20
CA ALA A 108 -17.75 -3.29 16.86
C ALA A 108 -17.54 -4.53 15.97
N ALA A 109 -18.62 -5.05 15.40
CA ALA A 109 -18.51 -6.11 14.42
C ALA A 109 -17.74 -5.59 13.21
N TYR A 110 -16.65 -6.28 12.83
CA TYR A 110 -15.95 -5.97 11.60
C TYR A 110 -16.83 -6.42 10.42
N PRO A 111 -17.07 -5.57 9.41
CA PRO A 111 -17.88 -5.93 8.26
C PRO A 111 -17.31 -7.13 7.51
N PRO A 112 -18.15 -7.98 6.90
CA PRO A 112 -17.68 -9.06 6.05
C PRO A 112 -16.77 -8.53 4.95
N VAL A 113 -15.62 -9.18 4.74
CA VAL A 113 -14.62 -8.75 3.74
C VAL A 113 -15.23 -8.71 2.33
N ASP A 114 -16.12 -9.65 2.01
CA ASP A 114 -16.79 -9.68 0.70
C ASP A 114 -17.65 -8.43 0.45
N GLU A 115 -18.28 -7.89 1.48
CA GLU A 115 -19.04 -6.63 1.37
C GLU A 115 -18.11 -5.44 1.12
N LEU A 116 -16.97 -5.40 1.79
CA LEU A 116 -15.94 -4.38 1.55
C LEU A 116 -15.40 -4.46 0.12
N LEU A 117 -15.11 -5.67 -0.37
CA LEU A 117 -14.67 -5.88 -1.74
C LEU A 117 -15.75 -5.51 -2.77
N ALA A 118 -17.01 -5.75 -2.46
CA ALA A 118 -18.12 -5.32 -3.30
C ALA A 118 -18.19 -3.79 -3.42
N CYS A 119 -17.99 -3.06 -2.29
CA CYS A 119 -17.90 -1.60 -2.31
C CYS A 119 -16.75 -1.09 -3.20
N LEU A 120 -15.58 -1.71 -3.12
CA LEU A 120 -14.45 -1.35 -3.98
C LEU A 120 -14.78 -1.57 -5.47
N ARG A 121 -15.32 -2.74 -5.82
CA ARG A 121 -15.68 -3.09 -7.21
C ARG A 121 -16.80 -2.23 -7.79
N ALA A 122 -17.66 -1.66 -6.95
CA ALA A 122 -18.71 -0.74 -7.39
C ALA A 122 -18.15 0.64 -7.79
N LYS A 123 -16.97 1.03 -7.28
CA LYS A 123 -16.38 2.36 -7.51
C LYS A 123 -15.31 2.35 -8.61
N VAL A 124 -14.52 1.26 -8.73
CA VAL A 124 -13.35 1.19 -9.60
C VAL A 124 -13.43 0.00 -10.56
N GLY A 125 -12.82 0.13 -11.75
CA GLY A 125 -12.85 -0.91 -12.77
C GLY A 125 -11.93 -2.10 -12.49
N ARG A 126 -10.90 -1.94 -11.65
CA ARG A 126 -9.91 -3.00 -11.37
C ARG A 126 -9.59 -3.12 -9.89
N VAL A 127 -9.94 -4.26 -9.32
CA VAL A 127 -9.62 -4.61 -7.92
C VAL A 127 -8.83 -5.92 -7.90
N ILE A 128 -7.65 -5.89 -7.29
CA ILE A 128 -6.80 -7.05 -7.03
C ILE A 128 -6.81 -7.25 -5.51
N ALA A 129 -7.44 -8.33 -5.08
CA ALA A 129 -7.65 -8.64 -3.67
C ALA A 129 -7.14 -10.05 -3.36
N PHE A 130 -6.28 -10.18 -2.37
CA PHE A 130 -5.69 -11.45 -1.96
C PHE A 130 -5.22 -11.39 -0.50
N ASP A 131 -5.01 -12.54 0.12
CA ASP A 131 -4.48 -12.62 1.49
C ASP A 131 -2.96 -12.48 1.49
N ALA A 132 -2.48 -11.23 1.53
CA ALA A 132 -1.05 -10.91 1.56
C ALA A 132 -0.34 -11.42 2.83
N ARG A 133 -1.08 -11.63 3.93
CA ARG A 133 -0.53 -12.22 5.16
C ARG A 133 -0.22 -13.70 4.97
N LYS A 134 -1.11 -14.43 4.31
CA LYS A 134 -0.91 -15.83 3.96
C LYS A 134 0.31 -15.98 3.04
N GLU A 135 0.37 -15.20 1.96
CA GLU A 135 1.50 -15.20 1.03
C GLU A 135 2.84 -14.92 1.74
N SER A 136 2.84 -13.94 2.63
CA SER A 136 4.02 -13.59 3.44
C SER A 136 4.49 -14.75 4.35
N LEU A 137 3.55 -15.48 4.95
CA LEU A 137 3.85 -16.66 5.76
C LEU A 137 4.42 -17.80 4.90
N GLU A 138 3.84 -18.05 3.73
CA GLU A 138 4.30 -19.07 2.78
C GLU A 138 5.69 -18.77 2.22
N ALA A 139 6.01 -17.48 2.03
CA ALA A 139 7.35 -17.00 1.67
C ALA A 139 8.37 -17.08 2.84
N GLY A 140 7.96 -17.57 4.02
CA GLY A 140 8.83 -17.70 5.18
C GLY A 140 9.11 -16.42 5.95
N ASN A 141 8.36 -15.34 5.68
CA ASN A 141 8.50 -14.06 6.38
C ASN A 141 7.17 -13.57 6.98
N PRO A 142 6.85 -13.92 8.24
CA PRO A 142 5.62 -13.47 8.90
C PRO A 142 5.44 -11.95 8.98
N LEU A 143 6.52 -11.19 8.80
CA LEU A 143 6.54 -9.73 8.82
C LEU A 143 6.62 -9.11 7.41
N GLY A 144 6.59 -9.94 6.36
CA GLY A 144 6.81 -9.53 4.96
C GLY A 144 5.56 -9.02 4.24
N LEU A 145 4.43 -8.79 4.91
CA LEU A 145 3.19 -8.34 4.28
C LEU A 145 3.41 -7.14 3.35
N ASN A 146 4.20 -6.16 3.78
CA ASN A 146 4.51 -4.97 2.99
C ASN A 146 5.32 -5.30 1.72
N MET A 147 6.19 -6.32 1.75
CA MET A 147 6.94 -6.75 0.58
C MET A 147 6.05 -7.46 -0.43
N VAL A 148 5.15 -8.32 0.04
CA VAL A 148 4.12 -8.96 -0.79
C VAL A 148 3.25 -7.93 -1.48
N MET A 149 2.81 -6.89 -0.76
CA MET A 149 2.02 -5.80 -1.32
C MET A 149 2.81 -4.97 -2.37
N LEU A 150 4.10 -4.74 -2.13
CA LEU A 150 4.98 -4.12 -3.12
C LEU A 150 5.15 -5.01 -4.36
N GLY A 151 5.34 -6.31 -4.19
CA GLY A 151 5.40 -7.26 -5.31
C GLY A 151 4.13 -7.22 -6.16
N ALA A 152 2.96 -7.19 -5.51
CA ALA A 152 1.67 -7.07 -6.19
C ALA A 152 1.55 -5.74 -6.95
N LEU A 153 2.04 -4.62 -6.39
CA LEU A 153 2.07 -3.32 -7.05
C LEU A 153 2.86 -3.38 -8.37
N TYR A 154 4.07 -3.93 -8.34
CA TYR A 154 4.91 -4.05 -9.53
C TYR A 154 4.40 -5.07 -10.56
N GLY A 155 3.64 -6.06 -10.11
CA GLY A 155 2.98 -7.02 -11.00
C GLY A 155 1.71 -6.52 -11.66
N ALA A 156 1.04 -5.56 -11.03
CA ALA A 156 -0.31 -5.12 -11.40
C ALA A 156 -0.35 -3.79 -12.16
N ALA A 157 0.64 -2.92 -11.96
CA ALA A 157 0.66 -1.57 -12.48
C ALA A 157 1.89 -1.33 -13.37
N ASP A 158 1.73 -0.46 -14.36
CA ASP A 158 2.86 0.01 -15.18
C ASP A 158 3.65 1.07 -14.39
N MET A 159 4.61 0.57 -13.61
CA MET A 159 5.45 1.41 -12.77
C MET A 159 6.58 2.02 -13.59
N PRO A 160 6.88 3.33 -13.41
CA PRO A 160 8.05 3.97 -14.05
C PRO A 160 9.37 3.56 -13.38
N LEU A 161 9.36 2.56 -12.53
CA LEU A 161 10.48 2.02 -11.77
C LEU A 161 10.68 0.56 -12.15
N THR A 162 11.93 0.10 -12.20
CA THR A 162 12.23 -1.30 -12.50
C THR A 162 12.14 -2.18 -11.25
N LYS A 163 11.92 -3.47 -11.45
CA LYS A 163 11.97 -4.45 -10.35
C LYS A 163 13.36 -4.45 -9.69
N GLU A 164 14.41 -4.30 -10.48
CA GLU A 164 15.80 -4.26 -10.02
C GLU A 164 16.04 -3.10 -9.07
N SER A 165 15.54 -1.89 -9.40
CA SER A 165 15.65 -0.72 -8.51
C SER A 165 14.91 -0.92 -7.19
N GLN A 166 13.74 -1.58 -7.24
CA GLN A 166 12.98 -1.92 -6.04
C GLN A 166 13.72 -2.97 -5.19
N MET A 167 14.25 -4.02 -5.82
CA MET A 167 15.03 -5.05 -5.12
C MET A 167 16.28 -4.45 -4.46
N GLU A 168 16.94 -3.50 -5.11
CA GLU A 168 18.10 -2.79 -4.53
C GLU A 168 17.69 -1.92 -3.35
N ALA A 169 16.55 -1.22 -3.44
CA ALA A 169 15.98 -0.47 -2.31
C ALA A 169 15.68 -1.38 -1.12
N ILE A 170 15.15 -2.58 -1.35
CA ILE A 170 14.92 -3.60 -0.32
C ILE A 170 16.23 -4.06 0.30
N ARG A 171 17.27 -4.36 -0.49
CA ARG A 171 18.59 -4.76 0.03
C ARG A 171 19.22 -3.69 0.90
N LYS A 172 19.14 -2.44 0.48
CA LYS A 172 19.74 -1.29 1.17
C LYS A 172 19.02 -0.93 2.48
N ASN A 173 17.71 -1.04 2.51
CA ASN A 173 16.88 -0.56 3.63
C ASN A 173 16.25 -1.67 4.46
N GLY A 174 16.27 -2.92 3.97
CA GLY A 174 15.76 -4.08 4.68
C GLY A 174 16.66 -4.48 5.85
N LYS A 175 16.05 -5.07 6.89
CA LYS A 175 16.85 -5.69 7.96
C LYS A 175 17.60 -6.89 7.38
N PRO A 176 18.91 -7.03 7.61
CA PRO A 176 19.74 -8.08 7.01
C PRO A 176 19.15 -9.49 7.14
N ALA A 177 18.56 -9.81 8.30
CA ALA A 177 17.95 -11.10 8.58
C ALA A 177 16.73 -11.44 7.69
N PHE A 178 16.11 -10.46 7.03
CA PHE A 178 14.90 -10.63 6.24
C PHE A 178 15.08 -10.25 4.76
N VAL A 179 16.28 -9.84 4.34
CA VAL A 179 16.50 -9.40 2.95
C VAL A 179 16.18 -10.51 1.96
N GLU A 180 16.68 -11.72 2.16
CA GLU A 180 16.43 -12.84 1.25
C GLU A 180 14.95 -13.21 1.17
N SER A 181 14.28 -13.33 2.33
CA SER A 181 12.84 -13.64 2.35
C SER A 181 11.95 -12.48 1.85
N ASN A 182 12.47 -11.27 1.80
CA ASN A 182 11.79 -10.11 1.23
C ASN A 182 11.93 -10.01 -0.31
N LEU A 183 12.87 -10.76 -0.88
CA LEU A 183 13.16 -10.76 -2.32
C LEU A 183 12.53 -11.95 -3.05
N ASN A 184 12.09 -12.97 -2.31
CA ASN A 184 11.37 -14.14 -2.82
C ASN A 184 9.90 -13.80 -3.09
#